data_1ada715812bf88d5e70c0e3d470ae304
#
_entry.id   1ada715812bf88d5e70c0e3d470ae304
#
_cell.length_a   1.000
_cell.length_b   1.000
_cell.length_c   1.000
_cell.angle_alpha   90.00
_cell.angle_beta   90.00
_cell.angle_gamma   90.00
#
_symmetry.space_group_name_H-M   'P 1'
#
loop_
_entity.id
_entity.type
_entity.pdbx_description
1 polymer ?
#
loop_
_entity_poly.entity_id
_entity_poly.type
_entity_poly.pdbx_seq_one_letter_code
_entity_poly.pdbx_strand_id
1 'polypeptide(L)'
;MKLGVFAVLFGDKPFEETLDYVASLGLEAIEIGCGAYPGDAHCKPAQLLASPKKLREFKAAVEARRLTISALSVHGNPLHPDRKIARAHHEAFLKTVALAEQLDVRTVITFSGCPGGDAKATQPNWIVSPWPPEFAEALEWQWKERVVPYWT
;
A
#
# COMPACT_ATOMS: atom_id res chain seq x y z
N MET A 1 4.36 23.11 -4.27
CA MET A 1 3.44 21.94 -4.17
C MET A 1 3.58 21.18 -5.48
N LYS A 2 3.79 19.86 -5.45
CA LYS A 2 3.87 19.03 -6.65
C LYS A 2 2.50 18.37 -6.90
N LEU A 3 2.08 18.35 -8.15
CA LEU A 3 0.90 17.61 -8.57
C LEU A 3 1.32 16.21 -9.02
N GLY A 4 0.60 15.19 -8.61
CA GLY A 4 0.92 13.79 -8.93
C GLY A 4 -0.31 12.94 -9.14
N VAL A 5 -0.07 11.68 -9.51
CA VAL A 5 -1.12 10.68 -9.73
C VAL A 5 -0.74 9.33 -9.12
N PHE A 6 -1.73 8.57 -8.69
CA PHE A 6 -1.54 7.19 -8.27
C PHE A 6 -1.53 6.26 -9.49
N ALA A 7 -0.41 5.57 -9.70
CA ALA A 7 -0.15 4.74 -10.89
C ALA A 7 -1.09 3.52 -11.02
N VAL A 8 -1.89 3.19 -10.01
CA VAL A 8 -2.88 2.10 -10.08
C VAL A 8 -3.85 2.25 -11.26
N LEU A 9 -4.09 3.48 -11.72
CA LEU A 9 -4.95 3.78 -12.88
C LEU A 9 -4.40 3.25 -14.21
N PHE A 10 -3.12 2.89 -14.25
CA PHE A 10 -2.39 2.48 -15.45
C PHE A 10 -1.81 1.06 -15.33
N GLY A 11 -2.44 0.21 -14.50
CA GLY A 11 -1.94 -1.14 -14.24
C GLY A 11 -1.87 -2.07 -15.46
N ASP A 12 -2.52 -1.70 -16.56
CA ASP A 12 -2.49 -2.35 -17.86
C ASP A 12 -1.28 -1.93 -18.76
N LYS A 13 -0.57 -0.84 -18.40
CA LYS A 13 0.57 -0.32 -19.15
C LYS A 13 1.89 -0.76 -18.55
N PRO A 14 2.94 -0.91 -19.37
CA PRO A 14 4.31 -1.05 -18.89
C PRO A 14 4.73 0.15 -18.02
N PHE A 15 5.65 -0.10 -17.08
CA PHE A 15 6.07 0.94 -16.12
C PHE A 15 6.64 2.18 -16.80
N GLU A 16 7.55 2.01 -17.77
CA GLU A 16 8.16 3.15 -18.46
C GLU A 16 7.15 3.94 -19.28
N GLU A 17 6.21 3.26 -19.96
CA GLU A 17 5.12 3.93 -20.68
C GLU A 17 4.22 4.74 -19.74
N THR A 18 3.95 4.21 -18.56
CA THR A 18 3.21 4.92 -17.52
C THR A 18 3.95 6.19 -17.07
N LEU A 19 5.26 6.09 -16.84
CA LEU A 19 6.07 7.24 -16.46
C LEU A 19 6.11 8.31 -17.58
N ASP A 20 6.26 7.89 -18.84
CA ASP A 20 6.25 8.80 -19.99
C ASP A 20 4.90 9.52 -20.10
N TYR A 21 3.81 8.80 -19.92
CA TYR A 21 2.47 9.37 -19.96
C TYR A 21 2.26 10.38 -18.83
N VAL A 22 2.60 10.02 -17.58
CA VAL A 22 2.48 10.90 -16.42
C VAL A 22 3.30 12.18 -16.62
N ALA A 23 4.53 12.06 -17.11
CA ALA A 23 5.38 13.21 -17.40
C ALA A 23 4.82 14.10 -18.52
N SER A 24 4.22 13.51 -19.57
CA SER A 24 3.60 14.23 -20.68
C SER A 24 2.41 15.09 -20.27
N LEU A 25 1.75 14.74 -19.16
CA LEU A 25 0.66 15.51 -18.56
C LEU A 25 1.17 16.70 -17.72
N GLY A 26 2.48 16.90 -17.61
CA GLY A 26 3.06 17.93 -16.77
C GLY A 26 3.01 17.63 -15.27
N LEU A 27 2.76 16.38 -14.88
CA LEU A 27 2.79 15.96 -13.48
C LEU A 27 4.23 15.82 -12.98
N GLU A 28 4.44 16.06 -11.70
CA GLU A 28 5.77 16.10 -11.06
C GLU A 28 5.98 14.96 -10.07
N ALA A 29 4.92 14.23 -9.72
CA ALA A 29 4.97 13.16 -8.72
C ALA A 29 4.12 11.95 -9.13
N ILE A 30 4.53 10.78 -8.63
CA ILE A 30 3.83 9.53 -8.84
C ILE A 30 3.77 8.76 -7.52
N GLU A 31 2.60 8.25 -7.17
CA GLU A 31 2.41 7.24 -6.12
C GLU A 31 2.37 5.87 -6.78
N ILE A 32 3.05 4.87 -6.21
CA ILE A 32 3.23 3.57 -6.86
C ILE A 32 2.73 2.44 -5.97
N GLY A 33 1.85 1.58 -6.51
CA GLY A 33 1.35 0.38 -5.85
C GLY A 33 2.44 -0.70 -5.74
N CYS A 34 2.57 -1.28 -4.54
CA CYS A 34 3.62 -2.23 -4.16
C CYS A 34 3.08 -3.58 -3.66
N GLY A 35 1.81 -3.87 -3.91
CA GLY A 35 1.16 -5.11 -3.48
C GLY A 35 -0.16 -4.90 -2.77
N ALA A 36 -0.73 -5.97 -2.23
CA ALA A 36 -2.05 -6.01 -1.63
C ALA A 36 -3.15 -5.54 -2.61
N TYR A 37 -4.11 -4.70 -2.22
CA TYR A 37 -5.22 -4.30 -3.08
C TYR A 37 -4.82 -3.47 -4.31
N PRO A 38 -3.85 -2.56 -4.25
CA PRO A 38 -3.37 -1.85 -5.44
C PRO A 38 -2.66 -2.75 -6.46
N GLY A 39 -2.23 -3.94 -6.06
CA GLY A 39 -1.36 -4.75 -6.87
C GLY A 39 0.08 -4.21 -6.96
N ASP A 40 0.90 -4.91 -7.75
CA ASP A 40 2.33 -4.63 -7.89
C ASP A 40 2.76 -4.53 -9.37
N ALA A 41 1.84 -4.12 -10.25
CA ALA A 41 2.04 -4.09 -11.69
C ALA A 41 3.34 -3.35 -12.09
N HIS A 42 3.60 -2.20 -11.47
CA HIS A 42 4.75 -1.35 -11.74
C HIS A 42 5.91 -1.51 -10.75
N CYS A 43 5.66 -2.05 -9.55
CA CYS A 43 6.65 -2.15 -8.49
C CYS A 43 6.50 -3.46 -7.74
N LYS A 44 7.47 -4.34 -7.90
CA LYS A 44 7.52 -5.65 -7.20
C LYS A 44 8.60 -5.62 -6.12
N PRO A 45 8.26 -5.26 -4.86
CA PRO A 45 9.24 -5.05 -3.80
C PRO A 45 10.22 -6.21 -3.63
N ALA A 46 9.74 -7.45 -3.62
CA ALA A 46 10.60 -8.62 -3.47
C ALA A 46 11.67 -8.74 -4.58
N GLN A 47 11.33 -8.38 -5.82
CA GLN A 47 12.27 -8.44 -6.93
C GLN A 47 13.29 -7.29 -6.90
N LEU A 48 12.85 -6.10 -6.51
CA LEU A 48 13.72 -4.93 -6.40
C LEU A 48 14.71 -5.08 -5.24
N LEU A 49 14.25 -5.53 -4.09
CA LEU A 49 15.09 -5.80 -2.92
C LEU A 49 16.13 -6.90 -3.18
N ALA A 50 15.79 -7.90 -3.99
CA ALA A 50 16.71 -8.98 -4.32
C ALA A 50 17.77 -8.60 -5.36
N SER A 51 17.68 -7.45 -6.04
CA SER A 51 18.57 -7.06 -7.12
C SER A 51 18.94 -5.58 -7.08
N PRO A 52 20.13 -5.24 -6.56
CA PRO A 52 20.62 -3.86 -6.58
C PRO A 52 20.65 -3.23 -7.99
N LYS A 53 20.84 -4.04 -9.04
CA LYS A 53 20.77 -3.58 -10.42
C LYS A 53 19.36 -3.13 -10.77
N LYS A 54 18.35 -3.97 -10.56
CA LYS A 54 16.95 -3.63 -10.85
C LYS A 54 16.46 -2.43 -10.02
N LEU A 55 16.90 -2.32 -8.77
CA LEU A 55 16.57 -1.19 -7.92
C LEU A 55 17.10 0.13 -8.49
N ARG A 56 18.38 0.14 -8.95
CA ARG A 56 18.95 1.32 -9.60
C ARG A 56 18.24 1.67 -10.91
N GLU A 57 17.94 0.67 -11.74
CA GLU A 57 17.20 0.85 -13.00
C GLU A 57 15.81 1.45 -12.74
N PHE A 58 15.09 0.93 -11.75
CA PHE A 58 13.78 1.45 -11.35
C PHE A 58 13.85 2.93 -10.92
N LYS A 59 14.81 3.27 -10.06
CA LYS A 59 15.01 4.64 -9.59
C LYS A 59 15.38 5.57 -10.76
N ALA A 60 16.32 5.16 -11.60
CA ALA A 60 16.76 5.92 -12.76
C ALA A 60 15.64 6.15 -13.76
N ALA A 61 14.73 5.19 -13.97
CA ALA A 61 13.58 5.36 -14.85
C ALA A 61 12.66 6.50 -14.42
N VAL A 62 12.40 6.63 -13.10
CA VAL A 62 11.60 7.72 -12.52
C VAL A 62 12.33 9.07 -12.63
N GLU A 63 13.61 9.09 -12.25
CA GLU A 63 14.45 10.29 -12.26
C GLU A 63 14.66 10.86 -13.67
N ALA A 64 14.83 10.00 -14.69
CA ALA A 64 14.98 10.39 -16.09
C ALA A 64 13.79 11.22 -16.60
N ARG A 65 12.60 11.06 -16.03
CA ARG A 65 11.39 11.80 -16.37
C ARG A 65 11.13 12.97 -15.42
N ARG A 66 12.09 13.28 -14.54
CA ARG A 66 11.99 14.32 -13.51
C ARG A 66 10.80 14.15 -12.57
N LEU A 67 10.32 12.91 -12.42
CA LEU A 67 9.26 12.58 -11.49
C LEU A 67 9.86 12.31 -10.10
N THR A 68 9.04 12.54 -9.07
CA THR A 68 9.33 12.17 -7.68
C THR A 68 8.36 11.08 -7.24
N ILE A 69 8.85 10.02 -6.62
CA ILE A 69 7.96 9.06 -5.95
C ILE A 69 7.44 9.73 -4.68
N SER A 70 6.14 10.06 -4.66
CA SER A 70 5.50 10.73 -3.51
C SER A 70 5.23 9.77 -2.37
N ALA A 71 4.87 8.54 -2.69
CA ALA A 71 4.62 7.47 -1.73
C ALA A 71 4.70 6.09 -2.42
N LEU A 72 4.94 5.05 -1.62
CA LEU A 72 4.68 3.67 -1.98
C LEU A 72 3.39 3.20 -1.30
N SER A 73 2.48 2.60 -2.06
CA SER A 73 1.15 2.23 -1.57
C SER A 73 0.98 0.72 -1.50
N VAL A 74 0.56 0.24 -0.33
CA VAL A 74 0.34 -1.18 -0.04
C VAL A 74 -0.93 -1.35 0.79
N HIS A 75 -2.05 -0.79 0.28
CA HIS A 75 -3.34 -0.90 0.93
C HIS A 75 -3.72 -2.37 1.10
N GLY A 76 -3.71 -2.86 2.32
CA GLY A 76 -3.99 -4.24 2.65
C GLY A 76 -4.74 -4.37 3.96
N ASN A 77 -5.17 -5.59 4.28
CA ASN A 77 -5.81 -5.88 5.56
C ASN A 77 -4.96 -6.89 6.37
N PRO A 78 -3.95 -6.41 7.11
CA PRO A 78 -3.12 -7.28 7.95
C PRO A 78 -3.88 -7.84 9.17
N LEU A 79 -5.09 -7.33 9.43
CA LEU A 79 -5.97 -7.78 10.52
C LEU A 79 -7.13 -8.66 10.01
N HIS A 80 -7.09 -9.08 8.76
CA HIS A 80 -8.13 -9.93 8.18
C HIS A 80 -8.35 -11.18 9.05
N PRO A 81 -9.62 -11.59 9.33
CA PRO A 81 -9.90 -12.80 10.09
C PRO A 81 -9.28 -14.07 9.48
N ASP A 82 -9.24 -14.18 8.16
CA ASP A 82 -8.44 -15.22 7.50
C ASP A 82 -6.94 -14.92 7.67
N ARG A 83 -6.26 -15.77 8.44
CA ARG A 83 -4.84 -15.65 8.76
C ARG A 83 -3.91 -15.70 7.53
N LYS A 84 -4.33 -16.38 6.44
CA LYS A 84 -3.54 -16.47 5.21
C LYS A 84 -3.52 -15.10 4.50
N ILE A 85 -4.68 -14.46 4.42
CA ILE A 85 -4.82 -13.12 3.85
C ILE A 85 -4.06 -12.10 4.73
N ALA A 86 -4.29 -12.15 6.05
CA ALA A 86 -3.61 -11.26 7.00
C ALA A 86 -2.10 -11.33 6.87
N ARG A 87 -1.53 -12.54 6.83
CA ARG A 87 -0.09 -12.77 6.67
C ARG A 87 0.43 -12.22 5.34
N ALA A 88 -0.25 -12.51 4.24
CA ALA A 88 0.16 -12.04 2.91
C ALA A 88 0.22 -10.52 2.85
N HIS A 89 -0.76 -9.84 3.43
CA HIS A 89 -0.79 -8.36 3.47
C HIS A 89 0.25 -7.78 4.43
N HIS A 90 0.49 -8.41 5.57
CA HIS A 90 1.57 -8.03 6.49
C HIS A 90 2.95 -8.16 5.83
N GLU A 91 3.23 -9.28 5.15
CA GLU A 91 4.50 -9.48 4.44
C GLU A 91 4.70 -8.49 3.28
N ALA A 92 3.63 -8.16 2.56
CA ALA A 92 3.67 -7.13 1.53
C ALA A 92 4.02 -5.76 2.12
N PHE A 93 3.41 -5.39 3.25
CA PHE A 93 3.71 -4.16 3.99
C PHE A 93 5.17 -4.09 4.41
N LEU A 94 5.72 -5.12 5.06
CA LEU A 94 7.12 -5.14 5.49
C LEU A 94 8.10 -4.99 4.32
N LYS A 95 7.85 -5.67 3.20
CA LYS A 95 8.68 -5.53 1.99
C LYS A 95 8.59 -4.13 1.39
N THR A 96 7.41 -3.51 1.44
CA THR A 96 7.22 -2.14 0.95
C THR A 96 7.97 -1.13 1.81
N VAL A 97 7.95 -1.28 3.14
CA VAL A 97 8.71 -0.43 4.06
C VAL A 97 10.22 -0.56 3.79
N ALA A 98 10.73 -1.79 3.68
CA ALA A 98 12.13 -2.02 3.34
C ALA A 98 12.53 -1.42 1.98
N LEU A 99 11.64 -1.49 0.98
CA LEU A 99 11.88 -0.87 -0.33
C LEU A 99 11.85 0.66 -0.24
N ALA A 100 10.93 1.23 0.53
CA ALA A 100 10.83 2.67 0.73
C ALA A 100 12.14 3.24 1.30
N GLU A 101 12.75 2.55 2.27
CA GLU A 101 14.06 2.90 2.82
C GLU A 101 15.15 2.90 1.74
N GLN A 102 15.21 1.87 0.90
CA GLN A 102 16.20 1.76 -0.18
C GLN A 102 16.01 2.81 -1.30
N LEU A 103 14.81 3.30 -1.51
CA LEU A 103 14.46 4.31 -2.50
C LEU A 103 14.50 5.75 -1.95
N ASP A 104 14.75 5.94 -0.64
CA ASP A 104 14.61 7.21 0.08
C ASP A 104 13.19 7.83 -0.05
N VAL A 105 12.17 6.96 -0.05
CA VAL A 105 10.75 7.36 -0.06
C VAL A 105 10.24 7.40 1.37
N ARG A 106 9.85 8.58 1.83
CA ARG A 106 9.49 8.81 3.25
C ARG A 106 8.08 8.38 3.63
N THR A 107 7.24 8.07 2.64
CA THR A 107 5.82 7.81 2.88
C THR A 107 5.44 6.44 2.35
N VAL A 108 4.87 5.60 3.22
CA VAL A 108 4.17 4.38 2.84
C VAL A 108 2.71 4.53 3.21
N ILE A 109 1.82 4.33 2.24
CA ILE A 109 0.37 4.45 2.43
C ILE A 109 -0.23 3.05 2.56
N THR A 110 -0.98 2.83 3.63
CA THR A 110 -1.64 1.55 3.92
C THR A 110 -2.97 1.76 4.63
N PHE A 111 -3.74 0.68 4.82
CA PHE A 111 -4.90 0.70 5.69
C PHE A 111 -4.51 0.28 7.11
N SER A 112 -5.20 0.82 8.11
CA SER A 112 -5.05 0.38 9.51
C SER A 112 -5.39 -1.09 9.71
N GLY A 113 -6.18 -1.63 8.81
CA GLY A 113 -6.71 -2.99 8.86
C GLY A 113 -8.16 -3.03 9.32
N CYS A 114 -8.87 -4.06 8.90
CA CYS A 114 -10.27 -4.30 9.23
C CYS A 114 -10.41 -5.73 9.76
N PRO A 115 -10.47 -5.93 11.08
CA PRO A 115 -10.76 -7.23 11.67
C PRO A 115 -12.24 -7.59 11.52
N GLY A 116 -12.65 -8.73 12.05
CA GLY A 116 -14.06 -9.07 12.18
C GLY A 116 -14.78 -8.24 13.24
N GLY A 117 -16.06 -8.45 13.40
CA GLY A 117 -16.85 -7.79 14.45
C GLY A 117 -16.59 -8.34 15.86
N ASP A 118 -16.03 -9.55 15.96
CA ASP A 118 -15.64 -10.21 17.19
C ASP A 118 -14.49 -11.22 16.97
N ALA A 119 -14.07 -11.87 18.04
CA ALA A 119 -12.95 -12.85 18.00
C ALA A 119 -13.23 -14.12 17.20
N LYS A 120 -14.49 -14.43 16.88
CA LYS A 120 -14.91 -15.63 16.15
C LYS A 120 -15.24 -15.34 14.69
N ALA A 121 -15.23 -14.07 14.29
CA ALA A 121 -15.56 -13.66 12.95
C ALA A 121 -14.63 -14.28 11.91
N THR A 122 -15.18 -14.69 10.78
CA THR A 122 -14.46 -15.26 9.62
C THR A 122 -14.33 -14.24 8.48
N GLN A 123 -15.03 -13.13 8.55
CA GLN A 123 -15.05 -12.08 7.56
C GLN A 123 -14.73 -10.73 8.20
N PRO A 124 -14.09 -9.80 7.49
CA PRO A 124 -13.90 -8.45 7.98
C PRO A 124 -15.25 -7.74 8.14
N ASN A 125 -15.33 -6.84 9.11
CA ASN A 125 -16.53 -6.07 9.40
C ASN A 125 -16.19 -4.57 9.46
N TRP A 126 -16.51 -3.83 8.39
CA TRP A 126 -16.35 -2.39 8.32
C TRP A 126 -17.52 -1.70 9.03
N ILE A 127 -17.26 -1.17 10.22
CA ILE A 127 -18.27 -0.41 10.96
C ILE A 127 -18.32 1.01 10.39
N VAL A 128 -19.41 1.33 9.71
CA VAL A 128 -19.60 2.62 9.02
C VAL A 128 -20.69 3.50 9.68
N SER A 129 -21.34 3.00 10.72
CA SER A 129 -22.40 3.70 11.45
C SER A 129 -22.25 3.47 12.96
N PRO A 130 -22.48 4.50 13.80
CA PRO A 130 -22.46 4.34 15.26
C PRO A 130 -23.76 3.75 15.82
N TRP A 131 -24.75 3.49 14.98
CA TRP A 131 -26.04 2.99 15.35
C TRP A 131 -26.42 1.73 14.55
N PRO A 132 -26.99 0.70 15.20
CA PRO A 132 -27.34 0.59 16.63
C PRO A 132 -26.11 0.45 17.55
N PRO A 133 -26.27 0.53 18.89
CA PRO A 133 -25.15 0.55 19.84
C PRO A 133 -24.14 -0.58 19.71
N GLU A 134 -24.56 -1.76 19.30
CA GLU A 134 -23.70 -2.94 19.07
C GLU A 134 -22.59 -2.67 18.03
N PHE A 135 -22.82 -1.73 17.13
CA PHE A 135 -21.78 -1.34 16.15
C PHE A 135 -20.67 -0.52 16.84
N ALA A 136 -21.02 0.34 17.79
CA ALA A 136 -20.05 1.07 18.57
C ALA A 136 -19.21 0.14 19.46
N GLU A 137 -19.82 -0.87 20.07
CA GLU A 137 -19.15 -1.88 20.88
C GLU A 137 -18.17 -2.71 20.00
N ALA A 138 -18.61 -3.15 18.80
CA ALA A 138 -17.77 -3.86 17.87
C ALA A 138 -16.58 -3.00 17.40
N LEU A 139 -16.81 -1.71 17.13
CA LEU A 139 -15.74 -0.79 16.72
C LEU A 139 -14.72 -0.57 17.85
N GLU A 140 -15.18 -0.40 19.09
CA GLU A 140 -14.30 -0.27 20.24
C GLU A 140 -13.44 -1.52 20.42
N TRP A 141 -14.03 -2.72 20.34
CA TRP A 141 -13.30 -3.98 20.37
C TRP A 141 -12.27 -4.09 19.24
N GLN A 142 -12.64 -3.73 18.02
CA GLN A 142 -11.73 -3.75 16.87
C GLN A 142 -10.48 -2.90 17.14
N TRP A 143 -10.66 -1.68 17.60
CA TRP A 143 -9.54 -0.77 17.86
C TRP A 143 -8.71 -1.24 19.05
N LYS A 144 -9.34 -1.52 20.17
CA LYS A 144 -8.66 -1.84 21.42
C LYS A 144 -7.92 -3.17 21.39
N GLU A 145 -8.55 -4.21 20.81
CA GLU A 145 -8.04 -5.57 20.87
C GLU A 145 -7.27 -6.00 19.61
N ARG A 146 -7.36 -5.25 18.51
CA ARG A 146 -6.78 -5.66 17.23
C ARG A 146 -5.93 -4.59 16.56
N VAL A 147 -6.46 -3.39 16.35
CA VAL A 147 -5.77 -2.36 15.56
C VAL A 147 -4.62 -1.76 16.36
N VAL A 148 -4.89 -1.24 17.55
CA VAL A 148 -3.85 -0.63 18.39
C VAL A 148 -2.72 -1.62 18.69
N PRO A 149 -2.97 -2.87 19.16
CA PRO A 149 -1.91 -3.82 19.44
C PRO A 149 -1.07 -4.24 18.23
N TYR A 150 -1.61 -4.11 17.02
CA TYR A 150 -0.86 -4.42 15.80
C TYR A 150 0.13 -3.31 15.42
N TRP A 151 -0.23 -2.04 15.69
CA TRP A 151 0.56 -0.89 15.27
C TRP A 151 1.49 -0.32 16.36
N THR A 152 1.45 -0.84 17.59
CA THR A 152 2.31 -0.46 18.72
C THR A 152 3.38 -1.50 19.02
#